data_e4ac64a9694446f851ce7c01c382c245
#
_entry.id   e4ac64a9694446f851ce7c01c382c245
#
_cell.length_a   1.000
_cell.length_b   1.000
_cell.length_c   1.000
_cell.angle_alpha   90.00
_cell.angle_beta   90.00
_cell.angle_gamma   90.00
#
_symmetry.space_group_name_H-M   'P 1'
#
loop_
_entity.id
_entity.type
_entity.pdbx_description
1 polymer ?
#
loop_
_entity_poly.entity_id
_entity_poly.type
_entity_poly.pdbx_seq_one_letter_code
_entity_poly.pdbx_strand_id
1 'polypeptide(L)'
;MPKIRAAVCHEFGKPLVLEEVMLREPAAGELEVTIRACAICHSDISAMDGDWGGHLPAVYGHEAAGVITGIGADVSTYKIGDTVLVTLIRSCGHCVSCCSGKPTCCETRYDTVSGPLKTIDGKPMEQGLATGAFAEKVVVDQSQIQHIPENISMTSASLLACGVITGIGAVTNTAKVTAGATVAVIGAGGVGLNAIQGSVISGASKIIAIDVTEEKLKVAKEFGATDVVLTSDDKPHRIVKKMTGGRGVDYVFVTVGSIPAYESASRFLNVGGKVVMVGMPPSGAKIAIEPVILASTSQSFLGSYMGSAVLKKDIPYLIDLYKQGRLKLDELVTRTYPLSEINEAIKDVKAGNTRRNVIIFT
;
A
#
# COMPACT_ATOMS: atom_id res chain seq x y z
N MET A 1 0.00 -25.78 18.93
CA MET A 1 -0.31 -24.59 18.13
C MET A 1 -1.82 -24.55 17.94
N PRO A 2 -2.49 -23.44 18.27
CA PRO A 2 -3.92 -23.25 17.99
C PRO A 2 -4.20 -23.26 16.48
N LYS A 3 -5.40 -23.73 16.13
CA LYS A 3 -5.92 -23.69 14.76
C LYS A 3 -6.67 -22.39 14.54
N ILE A 4 -6.51 -21.83 13.37
CA ILE A 4 -7.23 -20.65 12.90
C ILE A 4 -7.71 -20.88 11.45
N ARG A 5 -8.76 -20.20 11.02
CA ARG A 5 -9.17 -20.20 9.61
C ARG A 5 -8.38 -19.16 8.84
N ALA A 6 -7.94 -19.54 7.65
CA ALA A 6 -7.21 -18.68 6.72
C ALA A 6 -7.60 -18.94 5.26
N ALA A 7 -7.38 -17.96 4.41
CA ALA A 7 -7.46 -18.10 2.97
C ALA A 7 -6.07 -18.41 2.41
N VAL A 8 -5.87 -19.64 1.99
CA VAL A 8 -4.56 -20.20 1.60
C VAL A 8 -4.42 -20.23 0.08
N CYS A 9 -3.29 -19.72 -0.40
CA CYS A 9 -2.85 -19.86 -1.79
C CYS A 9 -2.02 -21.15 -1.91
N HIS A 10 -2.53 -22.14 -2.63
CA HIS A 10 -1.83 -23.39 -2.91
C HIS A 10 -1.17 -23.41 -4.28
N GLU A 11 -1.65 -22.61 -5.21
CA GLU A 11 -1.14 -22.50 -6.58
C GLU A 11 -1.27 -21.06 -7.07
N PHE A 12 -0.23 -20.51 -7.69
CA PHE A 12 -0.26 -19.15 -8.22
C PHE A 12 -1.34 -19.01 -9.31
N GLY A 13 -2.06 -17.88 -9.27
CA GLY A 13 -3.13 -17.56 -10.21
C GLY A 13 -4.43 -18.33 -9.99
N LYS A 14 -4.53 -19.16 -8.94
CA LYS A 14 -5.76 -19.90 -8.59
C LYS A 14 -6.51 -19.25 -7.43
N PRO A 15 -7.82 -19.54 -7.28
CA PRO A 15 -8.59 -19.08 -6.13
C PRO A 15 -7.98 -19.56 -4.80
N LEU A 16 -8.09 -18.74 -3.77
CA LEU A 16 -7.70 -19.09 -2.41
C LEU A 16 -8.64 -20.15 -1.84
N VAL A 17 -8.08 -21.07 -1.04
CA VAL A 17 -8.83 -22.12 -0.34
C VAL A 17 -9.01 -21.71 1.12
N LEU A 18 -10.25 -21.73 1.61
CA LEU A 18 -10.51 -21.50 3.05
C LEU A 18 -10.30 -22.79 3.81
N GLU A 19 -9.35 -22.80 4.71
CA GLU A 19 -9.02 -23.97 5.52
C GLU A 19 -8.49 -23.60 6.89
N GLU A 20 -8.37 -24.60 7.78
CA GLU A 20 -7.67 -24.45 9.06
C GLU A 20 -6.17 -24.55 8.83
N VAL A 21 -5.45 -23.65 9.48
CA VAL A 21 -3.97 -23.65 9.55
C VAL A 21 -3.53 -23.56 11.01
N MET A 22 -2.30 -23.93 11.31
CA MET A 22 -1.72 -23.78 12.63
C MET A 22 -0.97 -22.46 12.73
N LEU A 23 -1.23 -21.72 13.82
CA LEU A 23 -0.51 -20.49 14.17
C LEU A 23 0.25 -20.74 15.48
N ARG A 24 1.57 -20.47 15.52
CA ARG A 24 2.32 -20.55 16.78
C ARG A 24 2.06 -19.34 17.67
N GLU A 25 2.34 -19.50 18.95
CA GLU A 25 2.35 -18.40 19.90
C GLU A 25 3.44 -17.36 19.56
N PRO A 26 3.26 -16.09 19.98
CA PRO A 26 4.25 -15.04 19.78
C PRO A 26 5.60 -15.39 20.44
N ALA A 27 6.70 -15.26 19.70
CA ALA A 27 8.05 -15.31 20.22
C ALA A 27 8.45 -13.96 20.83
N ALA A 28 9.68 -13.85 21.33
CA ALA A 28 10.23 -12.59 21.85
C ALA A 28 10.15 -11.47 20.77
N GLY A 29 9.62 -10.31 21.14
CA GLY A 29 9.41 -9.18 20.23
C GLY A 29 8.18 -9.27 19.32
N GLU A 30 7.40 -10.34 19.40
CA GLU A 30 6.21 -10.55 18.56
C GLU A 30 4.90 -10.42 19.35
N LEU A 31 3.83 -10.16 18.61
CA LEU A 31 2.47 -10.09 19.15
C LEU A 31 1.50 -10.90 18.28
N GLU A 32 0.50 -11.49 18.94
CA GLU A 32 -0.69 -12.06 18.28
C GLU A 32 -1.77 -10.98 18.18
N VAL A 33 -2.31 -10.79 16.98
CA VAL A 33 -3.42 -9.89 16.72
C VAL A 33 -4.60 -10.68 16.15
N THR A 34 -5.76 -10.60 16.80
CA THR A 34 -7.03 -11.08 16.24
C THR A 34 -7.51 -10.03 15.24
N ILE A 35 -7.58 -10.41 13.97
CA ILE A 35 -7.93 -9.52 12.86
C ILE A 35 -9.42 -9.21 12.91
N ARG A 36 -9.78 -7.96 12.66
CA ARG A 36 -11.16 -7.49 12.51
C ARG A 36 -11.45 -7.00 11.11
N ALA A 37 -10.45 -6.45 10.44
CA ALA A 37 -10.55 -6.02 9.05
C ALA A 37 -9.20 -6.19 8.35
N CYS A 38 -9.22 -6.58 7.07
CA CYS A 38 -8.06 -6.63 6.20
C CYS A 38 -8.44 -6.15 4.80
N ALA A 39 -7.84 -5.05 4.35
CA ALA A 39 -8.08 -4.54 3.00
C ALA A 39 -7.30 -5.36 1.96
N ILE A 40 -7.87 -5.50 0.77
CA ILE A 40 -7.23 -6.19 -0.36
C ILE A 40 -6.41 -5.18 -1.15
N CYS A 41 -5.12 -5.44 -1.30
CA CYS A 41 -4.18 -4.67 -2.10
C CYS A 41 -3.86 -5.38 -3.43
N HIS A 42 -3.53 -4.61 -4.46
CA HIS A 42 -2.98 -5.18 -5.69
C HIS A 42 -1.66 -5.92 -5.45
N SER A 43 -0.90 -5.56 -4.41
CA SER A 43 0.31 -6.29 -4.02
C SER A 43 0.01 -7.72 -3.54
N ASP A 44 -1.10 -7.93 -2.82
CA ASP A 44 -1.55 -9.29 -2.49
C ASP A 44 -1.89 -10.07 -3.75
N ILE A 45 -2.58 -9.43 -4.69
CA ILE A 45 -2.98 -10.04 -5.96
C ILE A 45 -1.76 -10.40 -6.80
N SER A 46 -0.81 -9.48 -6.99
CA SER A 46 0.43 -9.75 -7.74
C SER A 46 1.24 -10.87 -7.09
N ALA A 47 1.32 -10.93 -5.75
CA ALA A 47 1.99 -12.03 -5.06
C ALA A 47 1.26 -13.36 -5.24
N MET A 48 -0.07 -13.39 -5.13
CA MET A 48 -0.90 -14.58 -5.38
C MET A 48 -0.88 -15.03 -6.84
N ASP A 49 -0.70 -14.11 -7.79
CA ASP A 49 -0.57 -14.42 -9.22
C ASP A 49 0.86 -14.88 -9.59
N GLY A 50 1.84 -14.76 -8.65
CA GLY A 50 3.22 -15.18 -8.84
C GLY A 50 4.13 -14.17 -9.54
N ASP A 51 3.67 -12.92 -9.71
CA ASP A 51 4.41 -11.84 -10.40
C ASP A 51 5.81 -11.59 -9.81
N TRP A 52 5.99 -11.87 -8.53
CA TRP A 52 7.23 -11.62 -7.79
C TRP A 52 7.91 -12.91 -7.31
N GLY A 53 7.36 -14.07 -7.67
CA GLY A 53 7.76 -15.37 -7.10
C GLY A 53 7.26 -15.53 -5.67
N GLY A 54 7.83 -16.49 -4.95
CA GLY A 54 7.47 -16.81 -3.56
C GLY A 54 7.40 -18.31 -3.31
N HIS A 55 7.00 -18.71 -2.12
CA HIS A 55 6.81 -20.09 -1.72
C HIS A 55 5.32 -20.39 -1.50
N LEU A 56 4.93 -21.64 -1.72
CA LEU A 56 3.56 -22.11 -1.49
C LEU A 56 3.58 -23.37 -0.62
N PRO A 57 2.55 -23.61 0.21
CA PRO A 57 1.37 -22.77 0.40
C PRO A 57 1.67 -21.47 1.15
N ALA A 58 0.83 -20.44 0.92
CA ALA A 58 1.00 -19.10 1.51
C ALA A 58 -0.33 -18.50 1.98
N VAL A 59 -0.27 -17.66 3.02
CA VAL A 59 -1.39 -16.78 3.42
C VAL A 59 -0.95 -15.34 3.17
N TYR A 60 -1.71 -14.59 2.37
CA TYR A 60 -1.46 -13.18 2.07
C TYR A 60 -2.31 -12.24 2.93
N GLY A 61 -2.42 -10.97 2.54
CA GLY A 61 -3.07 -9.91 3.30
C GLY A 61 -2.09 -9.14 4.18
N HIS A 62 -1.98 -7.82 3.97
CA HIS A 62 -1.00 -6.99 4.69
C HIS A 62 -1.52 -5.60 5.07
N GLU A 63 -2.79 -5.34 4.85
CA GLU A 63 -3.47 -4.10 5.25
C GLU A 63 -4.52 -4.40 6.32
N ALA A 64 -4.09 -4.64 7.57
CA ALA A 64 -5.02 -5.14 8.57
C ALA A 64 -5.18 -4.22 9.80
N ALA A 65 -6.29 -4.41 10.49
CA ALA A 65 -6.56 -3.83 11.81
C ALA A 65 -7.24 -4.88 12.69
N GLY A 66 -6.94 -4.83 13.99
CA GLY A 66 -7.45 -5.81 14.93
C GLY A 66 -7.12 -5.47 16.38
N VAL A 67 -7.22 -6.48 17.24
CA VAL A 67 -7.00 -6.37 18.69
C VAL A 67 -5.89 -7.33 19.10
N ILE A 68 -4.96 -6.88 19.93
CA ILE A 68 -3.89 -7.71 20.47
C ILE A 68 -4.49 -8.74 21.42
N THR A 69 -4.22 -10.03 21.18
CA THR A 69 -4.70 -11.16 21.99
C THR A 69 -3.58 -12.00 22.59
N GLY A 70 -2.32 -11.78 22.19
CA GLY A 70 -1.15 -12.44 22.75
C GLY A 70 0.08 -11.56 22.64
N ILE A 71 0.99 -11.68 23.59
CA ILE A 71 2.23 -10.88 23.66
C ILE A 71 3.40 -11.81 24.01
N GLY A 72 4.43 -11.78 23.17
CA GLY A 72 5.69 -12.45 23.43
C GLY A 72 6.58 -11.70 24.43
N ALA A 73 7.65 -12.32 24.87
CA ALA A 73 8.65 -11.66 25.70
C ALA A 73 9.22 -10.40 24.98
N ASP A 74 9.81 -9.49 25.76
CA ASP A 74 10.47 -8.26 25.25
C ASP A 74 9.56 -7.25 24.54
N VAL A 75 8.24 -7.39 24.68
CA VAL A 75 7.27 -6.39 24.24
C VAL A 75 6.75 -5.62 25.46
N SER A 76 7.09 -4.33 25.53
CA SER A 76 6.69 -3.46 26.65
C SER A 76 5.76 -2.30 26.25
N THR A 77 5.65 -2.03 24.95
CA THR A 77 4.90 -0.86 24.44
C THR A 77 3.41 -1.14 24.28
N TYR A 78 3.02 -2.41 24.22
CA TYR A 78 1.66 -2.86 23.92
C TYR A 78 1.12 -3.77 25.03
N LYS A 79 -0.21 -3.82 25.15
CA LYS A 79 -0.93 -4.72 26.07
C LYS A 79 -2.06 -5.47 25.35
N ILE A 80 -2.47 -6.60 25.94
CA ILE A 80 -3.66 -7.34 25.48
C ILE A 80 -4.88 -6.41 25.54
N GLY A 81 -5.67 -6.43 24.47
CA GLY A 81 -6.84 -5.56 24.31
C GLY A 81 -6.56 -4.27 23.53
N ASP A 82 -5.30 -3.89 23.29
CA ASP A 82 -4.99 -2.72 22.48
C ASP A 82 -5.48 -2.90 21.03
N THR A 83 -6.09 -1.83 20.51
CA THR A 83 -6.50 -1.76 19.10
C THR A 83 -5.35 -1.25 18.25
N VAL A 84 -5.02 -2.01 17.21
CA VAL A 84 -3.83 -1.75 16.38
C VAL A 84 -4.11 -1.96 14.89
N LEU A 85 -3.37 -1.26 14.03
CA LEU A 85 -3.16 -1.68 12.65
C LEU A 85 -1.95 -2.60 12.54
N VAL A 86 -1.93 -3.42 11.48
CA VAL A 86 -0.83 -4.35 11.14
C VAL A 86 -0.43 -4.11 9.70
N THR A 87 0.87 -3.92 9.45
CA THR A 87 1.44 -3.63 8.13
C THR A 87 2.59 -4.58 7.78
N LEU A 88 2.98 -4.61 6.52
CA LEU A 88 4.17 -5.36 6.07
C LEU A 88 5.51 -4.69 6.45
N ILE A 89 5.51 -3.48 6.99
CA ILE A 89 6.75 -2.75 7.31
C ILE A 89 7.38 -3.36 8.57
N ARG A 90 8.21 -4.38 8.38
CA ARG A 90 9.02 -4.98 9.45
C ARG A 90 10.40 -4.34 9.48
N SER A 91 10.86 -3.93 10.66
CA SER A 91 12.13 -3.24 10.81
C SER A 91 12.86 -3.63 12.09
N CYS A 92 14.18 -3.87 12.01
CA CYS A 92 14.98 -4.30 13.15
C CYS A 92 15.32 -3.18 14.15
N GLY A 93 15.20 -1.92 13.74
CA GLY A 93 15.51 -0.76 14.58
C GLY A 93 17.00 -0.42 14.74
N HIS A 94 17.94 -1.29 14.34
CA HIS A 94 19.38 -1.13 14.63
C HIS A 94 20.32 -1.19 13.40
N CYS A 95 19.84 -1.59 12.20
CA CYS A 95 20.68 -1.50 10.99
C CYS A 95 20.87 -0.04 10.55
N VAL A 96 21.82 0.20 9.65
CA VAL A 96 22.16 1.56 9.17
C VAL A 96 20.94 2.29 8.63
N SER A 97 20.12 1.62 7.83
CA SER A 97 18.90 2.19 7.26
C SER A 97 17.88 2.57 8.34
N CYS A 98 17.63 1.70 9.33
CA CYS A 98 16.72 1.99 10.44
C CYS A 98 17.22 3.16 11.30
N CYS A 99 18.50 3.17 11.67
CA CYS A 99 19.11 4.24 12.44
C CYS A 99 19.11 5.59 11.68
N SER A 100 19.08 5.53 10.34
CA SER A 100 18.95 6.73 9.48
C SER A 100 17.50 7.18 9.25
N GLY A 101 16.52 6.62 9.98
CA GLY A 101 15.10 6.97 9.85
C GLY A 101 14.43 6.42 8.59
N LYS A 102 14.94 5.32 8.04
CA LYS A 102 14.41 4.65 6.83
C LYS A 102 14.00 3.20 7.11
N PRO A 103 13.01 2.95 7.99
CA PRO A 103 12.64 1.59 8.38
C PRO A 103 12.09 0.76 7.21
N THR A 104 11.48 1.38 6.20
CA THR A 104 11.05 0.69 4.96
C THR A 104 12.20 0.12 4.14
N CYS A 105 13.43 0.57 4.40
CA CYS A 105 14.66 0.07 3.78
C CYS A 105 15.47 -0.81 4.75
N CYS A 106 14.83 -1.44 5.75
CA CYS A 106 15.50 -2.30 6.71
C CYS A 106 16.33 -3.39 6.01
N GLU A 107 17.60 -3.54 6.44
CA GLU A 107 18.56 -4.46 5.82
C GLU A 107 18.45 -5.89 6.40
N THR A 108 17.77 -6.04 7.54
CA THR A 108 17.51 -7.36 8.14
C THR A 108 16.40 -8.07 7.37
N ARG A 109 16.74 -9.21 6.78
CA ARG A 109 15.76 -10.05 6.08
C ARG A 109 14.97 -10.88 7.09
N TYR A 110 13.68 -11.01 6.83
CA TYR A 110 12.79 -11.92 7.55
C TYR A 110 12.52 -13.15 6.67
N ASP A 111 12.67 -14.33 7.26
CA ASP A 111 12.31 -15.58 6.61
C ASP A 111 10.81 -15.82 6.75
N THR A 112 10.06 -15.51 5.71
CA THR A 112 8.61 -15.64 5.67
C THR A 112 8.14 -17.09 5.67
N VAL A 113 8.99 -18.05 5.27
CA VAL A 113 8.66 -19.49 5.21
C VAL A 113 8.81 -20.14 6.59
N SER A 114 9.85 -19.77 7.35
CA SER A 114 10.03 -20.23 8.74
C SER A 114 9.20 -19.42 9.74
N GLY A 115 8.20 -18.72 9.26
CA GLY A 115 7.29 -17.86 10.03
C GLY A 115 6.38 -18.62 11.01
N PRO A 116 5.35 -17.92 11.52
CA PRO A 116 4.46 -18.49 12.55
C PRO A 116 3.43 -19.48 12.01
N LEU A 117 3.24 -19.55 10.68
CA LEU A 117 2.20 -20.35 10.03
C LEU A 117 2.70 -21.74 9.65
N LYS A 118 1.84 -22.74 9.84
CA LYS A 118 2.04 -24.12 9.36
C LYS A 118 0.74 -24.71 8.87
N THR A 119 0.84 -25.63 7.94
CA THR A 119 -0.29 -26.50 7.56
C THR A 119 -0.70 -27.40 8.74
N ILE A 120 -1.88 -28.01 8.68
CA ILE A 120 -2.36 -28.91 9.74
C ILE A 120 -1.46 -30.13 9.94
N ASP A 121 -0.78 -30.59 8.88
CA ASP A 121 0.22 -31.68 8.95
C ASP A 121 1.63 -31.19 9.37
N GLY A 122 1.75 -29.92 9.79
CA GLY A 122 2.97 -29.36 10.39
C GLY A 122 4.02 -28.83 9.41
N LYS A 123 3.75 -28.81 8.11
CA LYS A 123 4.68 -28.27 7.12
C LYS A 123 4.74 -26.74 7.18
N PRO A 124 5.89 -26.12 6.90
CA PRO A 124 6.00 -24.66 6.79
C PRO A 124 5.04 -24.08 5.77
N MET A 125 4.55 -22.88 6.07
CA MET A 125 3.68 -22.10 5.19
C MET A 125 4.18 -20.66 5.13
N GLU A 126 4.25 -20.07 3.95
CA GLU A 126 4.74 -18.70 3.81
C GLU A 126 3.77 -17.70 4.44
N GLN A 127 4.29 -16.84 5.30
CA GLN A 127 3.61 -15.65 5.77
C GLN A 127 3.76 -14.55 4.71
N GLY A 128 2.84 -14.53 3.76
CA GLY A 128 2.90 -13.66 2.59
C GLY A 128 3.02 -12.18 2.97
N LEU A 129 3.95 -11.48 2.32
CA LEU A 129 4.28 -10.09 2.60
C LEU A 129 4.58 -9.83 4.09
N ALA A 130 5.21 -10.82 4.75
CA ALA A 130 5.58 -10.79 6.18
C ALA A 130 4.40 -10.54 7.15
N THR A 131 3.15 -10.74 6.71
CA THR A 131 1.95 -10.42 7.51
C THR A 131 0.93 -11.56 7.53
N GLY A 132 0.42 -12.02 6.39
CA GLY A 132 -0.51 -13.16 6.30
C GLY A 132 -1.87 -12.91 6.94
N ALA A 133 -2.47 -11.73 6.74
CA ALA A 133 -3.68 -11.29 7.45
C ALA A 133 -5.02 -11.67 6.77
N PHE A 134 -5.01 -12.45 5.70
CA PHE A 134 -6.23 -13.12 5.25
C PHE A 134 -6.51 -14.36 6.11
N ALA A 135 -6.42 -14.15 7.42
CA ALA A 135 -6.60 -15.14 8.49
C ALA A 135 -7.25 -14.50 9.71
N GLU A 136 -7.89 -15.31 10.57
CA GLU A 136 -8.54 -14.83 11.81
C GLU A 136 -7.54 -14.18 12.78
N LYS A 137 -6.29 -14.64 12.76
CA LYS A 137 -5.21 -14.11 13.61
C LYS A 137 -3.88 -14.09 12.85
N VAL A 138 -3.02 -13.19 13.28
CA VAL A 138 -1.62 -13.15 12.84
C VAL A 138 -0.68 -13.08 14.02
N VAL A 139 0.55 -13.55 13.84
CA VAL A 139 1.68 -13.27 14.74
C VAL A 139 2.69 -12.47 13.95
N VAL A 140 3.01 -11.27 14.42
CA VAL A 140 3.88 -10.30 13.73
C VAL A 140 4.85 -9.64 14.72
N ASP A 141 5.93 -9.10 14.19
CA ASP A 141 6.89 -8.32 14.98
C ASP A 141 6.28 -7.00 15.47
N GLN A 142 6.63 -6.54 16.67
CA GLN A 142 6.13 -5.29 17.24
C GLN A 142 6.42 -4.05 16.37
N SER A 143 7.39 -4.09 15.47
CA SER A 143 7.68 -3.01 14.53
C SER A 143 6.62 -2.86 13.43
N GLN A 144 5.80 -3.89 13.21
CA GLN A 144 4.75 -3.92 12.18
C GLN A 144 3.41 -3.37 12.65
N ILE A 145 3.30 -3.00 13.92
CA ILE A 145 2.05 -2.53 14.51
C ILE A 145 2.12 -1.08 14.96
N GLN A 146 0.95 -0.43 14.95
CA GLN A 146 0.77 0.89 15.51
C GLN A 146 -0.62 0.99 16.14
N HIS A 147 -0.70 1.61 17.33
CA HIS A 147 -1.98 1.91 17.98
C HIS A 147 -2.91 2.72 17.07
N ILE A 148 -4.18 2.38 17.08
CA ILE A 148 -5.26 3.15 16.49
C ILE A 148 -6.30 3.51 17.55
N PRO A 149 -6.90 4.73 17.49
CA PRO A 149 -7.93 5.13 18.40
C PRO A 149 -9.22 4.30 18.23
N GLU A 150 -9.95 4.05 19.31
CA GLU A 150 -11.19 3.27 19.29
C GLU A 150 -12.30 3.89 18.44
N ASN A 151 -12.24 5.20 18.19
CA ASN A 151 -13.25 5.91 17.40
C ASN A 151 -13.02 5.88 15.88
N ILE A 152 -12.04 5.09 15.39
CA ILE A 152 -11.85 4.81 13.98
C ILE A 152 -12.35 3.39 13.70
N SER A 153 -13.17 3.22 12.66
CA SER A 153 -13.62 1.89 12.25
C SER A 153 -12.44 0.99 11.85
N MET A 154 -12.52 -0.31 12.14
CA MET A 154 -11.48 -1.25 11.76
C MET A 154 -11.26 -1.29 10.25
N THR A 155 -12.33 -1.10 9.46
CA THR A 155 -12.25 -1.04 8.00
C THR A 155 -11.43 0.15 7.52
N SER A 156 -11.68 1.35 8.07
CA SER A 156 -10.92 2.56 7.71
C SER A 156 -9.50 2.52 8.25
N ALA A 157 -9.31 2.00 9.46
CA ALA A 157 -7.99 1.82 10.07
C ALA A 157 -7.08 0.87 9.28
N SER A 158 -7.63 -0.24 8.74
CA SER A 158 -6.85 -1.18 7.93
C SER A 158 -6.22 -0.53 6.71
N LEU A 159 -6.87 0.46 6.09
CA LEU A 159 -6.37 1.18 4.91
C LEU A 159 -5.08 1.98 5.20
N LEU A 160 -4.90 2.42 6.46
CA LEU A 160 -3.70 3.14 6.89
C LEU A 160 -2.45 2.26 6.78
N ALA A 161 -2.59 0.94 6.85
CA ALA A 161 -1.48 0.00 6.94
C ALA A 161 -0.65 -0.12 5.65
N CYS A 162 -1.22 0.23 4.48
CA CYS A 162 -0.47 0.21 3.21
C CYS A 162 -0.93 1.32 2.26
N GLY A 163 -2.14 1.24 1.69
CA GLY A 163 -2.54 2.10 0.57
C GLY A 163 -2.49 3.59 0.91
N VAL A 164 -2.87 3.98 2.13
CA VAL A 164 -2.87 5.37 2.58
C VAL A 164 -1.45 5.86 2.84
N ILE A 165 -0.66 5.16 3.67
CA ILE A 165 0.72 5.58 3.95
C ILE A 165 1.59 5.56 2.70
N THR A 166 1.35 4.62 1.78
CA THR A 166 2.09 4.54 0.51
C THR A 166 1.82 5.75 -0.37
N GLY A 167 0.54 6.07 -0.60
CA GLY A 167 0.17 7.19 -1.47
C GLY A 167 0.58 8.55 -0.90
N ILE A 168 0.19 8.83 0.36
CA ILE A 168 0.54 10.11 1.01
C ILE A 168 2.05 10.20 1.24
N GLY A 169 2.69 9.13 1.73
CA GLY A 169 4.12 9.10 1.99
C GLY A 169 4.97 9.26 0.73
N ALA A 170 4.51 8.76 -0.43
CA ALA A 170 5.19 9.02 -1.69
C ALA A 170 5.28 10.53 -1.97
N VAL A 171 4.23 11.28 -1.63
CA VAL A 171 4.17 12.74 -1.81
C VAL A 171 4.98 13.46 -0.73
N THR A 172 4.73 13.15 0.55
CA THR A 172 5.26 13.92 1.69
C THR A 172 6.67 13.52 2.09
N ASN A 173 7.00 12.23 2.06
CA ASN A 173 8.27 11.69 2.55
C ASN A 173 9.27 11.45 1.41
N THR A 174 8.83 10.79 0.31
CA THR A 174 9.73 10.46 -0.81
C THR A 174 10.00 11.68 -1.70
N ALA A 175 8.95 12.25 -2.30
CA ALA A 175 9.06 13.38 -3.21
C ALA A 175 9.30 14.71 -2.49
N LYS A 176 8.77 14.84 -1.26
CA LYS A 176 8.75 16.07 -0.47
C LYS A 176 8.16 17.24 -1.26
N VAL A 177 6.95 17.01 -1.77
CA VAL A 177 6.23 18.01 -2.57
C VAL A 177 6.06 19.29 -1.78
N THR A 178 6.41 20.40 -2.40
CA THR A 178 6.34 21.74 -1.78
C THR A 178 5.03 22.45 -2.14
N ALA A 179 4.60 23.36 -1.30
CA ALA A 179 3.44 24.19 -1.58
C ALA A 179 3.62 24.97 -2.90
N GLY A 180 2.55 25.05 -3.69
CA GLY A 180 2.55 25.69 -5.01
C GLY A 180 3.00 24.77 -6.16
N ALA A 181 3.51 23.56 -5.88
CA ALA A 181 3.94 22.62 -6.92
C ALA A 181 2.78 22.15 -7.80
N THR A 182 3.13 21.71 -9.01
CA THR A 182 2.21 21.05 -9.96
C THR A 182 2.49 19.54 -9.96
N VAL A 183 1.42 18.74 -9.85
CA VAL A 183 1.49 17.29 -9.67
C VAL A 183 0.62 16.59 -10.71
N ALA A 184 1.12 15.50 -11.30
CA ALA A 184 0.31 14.53 -12.02
C ALA A 184 0.35 13.17 -11.30
N VAL A 185 -0.81 12.49 -11.23
CA VAL A 185 -0.94 11.15 -10.65
C VAL A 185 -1.47 10.22 -11.74
N ILE A 186 -0.66 9.24 -12.13
CA ILE A 186 -1.02 8.22 -13.12
C ILE A 186 -1.55 7.00 -12.38
N GLY A 187 -2.85 6.72 -12.58
CA GLY A 187 -3.62 5.73 -11.86
C GLY A 187 -4.39 6.34 -10.69
N ALA A 188 -5.71 6.41 -10.79
CA ALA A 188 -6.62 6.91 -9.75
C ALA A 188 -7.29 5.76 -8.94
N GLY A 189 -6.54 4.68 -8.70
CA GLY A 189 -6.90 3.61 -7.76
C GLY A 189 -6.60 4.01 -6.31
N GLY A 190 -6.72 3.06 -5.36
CA GLY A 190 -6.58 3.35 -3.94
C GLY A 190 -5.31 4.09 -3.53
N VAL A 191 -4.14 3.70 -4.08
CA VAL A 191 -2.86 4.41 -3.81
C VAL A 191 -2.84 5.78 -4.49
N GLY A 192 -3.34 5.86 -5.75
CA GLY A 192 -3.39 7.13 -6.49
C GLY A 192 -4.29 8.17 -5.85
N LEU A 193 -5.46 7.77 -5.35
CA LEU A 193 -6.35 8.66 -4.59
C LEU A 193 -5.66 9.22 -3.34
N ASN A 194 -4.84 8.40 -2.68
CA ASN A 194 -4.06 8.86 -1.54
C ASN A 194 -2.86 9.74 -1.93
N ALA A 195 -2.24 9.53 -3.10
CA ALA A 195 -1.26 10.48 -3.65
C ALA A 195 -1.91 11.84 -4.00
N ILE A 196 -3.15 11.83 -4.49
CA ILE A 196 -3.94 13.04 -4.70
C ILE A 196 -4.19 13.76 -3.36
N GLN A 197 -4.68 13.05 -2.34
CA GLN A 197 -4.88 13.62 -1.01
C GLN A 197 -3.57 14.16 -0.41
N GLY A 198 -2.47 13.40 -0.53
CA GLY A 198 -1.14 13.84 -0.11
C GLY A 198 -0.70 15.14 -0.81
N SER A 199 -1.03 15.30 -2.08
CA SER A 199 -0.74 16.52 -2.86
C SER A 199 -1.57 17.70 -2.37
N VAL A 200 -2.85 17.49 -2.02
CA VAL A 200 -3.69 18.53 -1.37
C VAL A 200 -3.11 18.93 -0.03
N ILE A 201 -2.76 17.95 0.82
CA ILE A 201 -2.18 18.18 2.16
C ILE A 201 -0.86 18.96 2.05
N SER A 202 -0.06 18.69 1.02
CA SER A 202 1.21 19.40 0.75
C SER A 202 1.04 20.79 0.13
N GLY A 203 -0.20 21.21 -0.20
CA GLY A 203 -0.47 22.52 -0.78
C GLY A 203 -0.09 22.65 -2.26
N ALA A 204 -0.15 21.55 -3.03
CA ALA A 204 0.06 21.61 -4.49
C ALA A 204 -0.97 22.55 -5.14
N SER A 205 -0.53 23.39 -6.07
CA SER A 205 -1.39 24.38 -6.76
C SER A 205 -2.23 23.77 -7.87
N LYS A 206 -1.74 22.66 -8.47
CA LYS A 206 -2.45 21.91 -9.51
C LYS A 206 -2.19 20.42 -9.33
N ILE A 207 -3.26 19.63 -9.36
CA ILE A 207 -3.23 18.18 -9.16
C ILE A 207 -4.02 17.54 -10.30
N ILE A 208 -3.31 16.90 -11.23
CA ILE A 208 -3.87 16.34 -12.46
C ILE A 208 -3.94 14.81 -12.29
N ALA A 209 -5.14 14.26 -12.21
CA ALA A 209 -5.33 12.81 -12.22
C ALA A 209 -5.38 12.28 -13.66
N ILE A 210 -4.70 11.18 -13.93
CA ILE A 210 -4.62 10.53 -15.24
C ILE A 210 -5.02 9.06 -15.04
N ASP A 211 -6.08 8.60 -15.71
CA ASP A 211 -6.55 7.20 -15.62
C ASP A 211 -7.16 6.74 -16.96
N VAL A 212 -7.45 5.45 -17.04
CA VAL A 212 -8.05 4.81 -18.23
C VAL A 212 -9.58 4.89 -18.26
N THR A 213 -10.23 5.26 -17.15
CA THR A 213 -11.70 5.33 -17.05
C THR A 213 -12.18 6.67 -16.51
N GLU A 214 -13.29 7.16 -17.05
CA GLU A 214 -13.92 8.40 -16.60
C GLU A 214 -14.45 8.29 -15.16
N GLU A 215 -14.95 7.12 -14.75
CA GLU A 215 -15.48 6.89 -13.42
C GLU A 215 -14.40 7.13 -12.34
N LYS A 216 -13.19 6.61 -12.56
CA LYS A 216 -12.06 6.84 -11.65
C LYS A 216 -11.63 8.32 -11.64
N LEU A 217 -11.70 8.99 -12.78
CA LEU A 217 -11.39 10.41 -12.86
C LEU A 217 -12.42 11.29 -12.13
N LYS A 218 -13.72 10.92 -12.15
CA LYS A 218 -14.74 11.58 -11.31
C LYS A 218 -14.42 11.44 -9.83
N VAL A 219 -14.12 10.21 -9.39
CA VAL A 219 -13.71 9.95 -8.00
C VAL A 219 -12.43 10.72 -7.64
N ALA A 220 -11.44 10.80 -8.54
CA ALA A 220 -10.22 11.57 -8.30
C ALA A 220 -10.50 13.05 -7.97
N LYS A 221 -11.48 13.67 -8.61
CA LYS A 221 -11.92 15.04 -8.29
C LYS A 221 -12.50 15.15 -6.88
N GLU A 222 -13.27 14.16 -6.44
CA GLU A 222 -13.81 14.11 -5.07
C GLU A 222 -12.70 14.04 -4.02
N PHE A 223 -11.55 13.45 -4.38
CA PHE A 223 -10.36 13.35 -3.54
C PHE A 223 -9.38 14.51 -3.67
N GLY A 224 -9.69 15.52 -4.50
CA GLY A 224 -8.96 16.78 -4.59
C GLY A 224 -8.13 16.99 -5.85
N ALA A 225 -8.30 16.17 -6.90
CA ALA A 225 -7.73 16.48 -8.21
C ALA A 225 -8.38 17.75 -8.80
N THR A 226 -7.56 18.73 -9.19
CA THR A 226 -8.02 19.98 -9.81
C THR A 226 -8.43 19.76 -11.26
N ASP A 227 -7.73 18.87 -11.96
CA ASP A 227 -7.90 18.56 -13.35
C ASP A 227 -7.81 17.05 -13.59
N VAL A 228 -8.34 16.58 -14.69
CA VAL A 228 -8.32 15.16 -15.07
C VAL A 228 -7.99 15.02 -16.55
N VAL A 229 -7.33 13.90 -16.90
CA VAL A 229 -6.97 13.54 -18.28
C VAL A 229 -7.22 12.05 -18.48
N LEU A 230 -7.96 11.69 -19.53
CA LEU A 230 -8.15 10.30 -19.91
C LEU A 230 -6.93 9.80 -20.70
N THR A 231 -6.44 8.61 -20.43
CA THR A 231 -5.24 8.06 -21.11
C THR A 231 -5.49 7.79 -22.60
N SER A 232 -6.75 7.58 -23.02
CA SER A 232 -7.16 7.42 -24.41
C SER A 232 -7.18 8.71 -25.20
N ASP A 233 -7.05 9.88 -24.53
CA ASP A 233 -6.95 11.17 -25.21
C ASP A 233 -5.71 11.22 -26.11
N ASP A 234 -5.77 11.96 -27.22
CA ASP A 234 -4.59 12.12 -28.08
C ASP A 234 -3.47 12.84 -27.31
N LYS A 235 -2.36 12.14 -27.12
CA LYS A 235 -1.15 12.65 -26.48
C LYS A 235 -1.41 13.28 -25.09
N PRO A 236 -1.81 12.50 -24.06
CA PRO A 236 -2.17 13.01 -22.73
C PRO A 236 -1.12 13.98 -22.14
N HIS A 237 0.17 13.73 -22.39
CA HIS A 237 1.27 14.61 -21.95
C HIS A 237 1.21 16.03 -22.56
N ARG A 238 0.68 16.20 -23.79
CA ARG A 238 0.49 17.53 -24.39
C ARG A 238 -0.66 18.27 -23.73
N ILE A 239 -1.72 17.55 -23.36
CA ILE A 239 -2.86 18.14 -22.63
C ILE A 239 -2.36 18.64 -21.27
N VAL A 240 -1.62 17.83 -20.51
CA VAL A 240 -1.01 18.23 -19.23
C VAL A 240 -0.08 19.44 -19.39
N LYS A 241 0.77 19.46 -20.43
CA LYS A 241 1.62 20.63 -20.72
C LYS A 241 0.79 21.88 -21.01
N LYS A 242 -0.29 21.76 -21.79
CA LYS A 242 -1.19 22.91 -22.04
C LYS A 242 -1.82 23.43 -20.74
N MET A 243 -2.24 22.55 -19.82
CA MET A 243 -2.80 22.91 -18.52
C MET A 243 -1.80 23.60 -17.60
N THR A 244 -0.50 23.44 -17.86
CA THR A 244 0.61 24.01 -17.10
C THR A 244 1.39 25.11 -17.85
N GLY A 245 0.73 25.77 -18.79
CA GLY A 245 1.34 26.87 -19.56
C GLY A 245 2.51 26.44 -20.45
N GLY A 246 2.52 25.19 -20.93
CA GLY A 246 3.57 24.63 -21.78
C GLY A 246 4.74 23.97 -21.02
N ARG A 247 4.84 24.17 -19.71
CA ARG A 247 5.99 23.71 -18.89
C ARG A 247 5.97 22.21 -18.63
N GLY A 248 4.84 21.62 -18.26
CA GLY A 248 4.72 20.32 -17.62
C GLY A 248 4.62 20.43 -16.10
N VAL A 249 4.61 19.28 -15.40
CA VAL A 249 4.45 19.22 -13.94
C VAL A 249 5.79 19.03 -13.22
N ASP A 250 5.83 19.42 -11.94
CA ASP A 250 7.02 19.26 -11.10
C ASP A 250 7.20 17.81 -10.65
N TYR A 251 6.08 17.09 -10.44
CA TYR A 251 6.09 15.70 -9.98
C TYR A 251 5.07 14.85 -10.76
N VAL A 252 5.49 13.62 -11.10
CA VAL A 252 4.60 12.59 -11.64
C VAL A 252 4.65 11.38 -10.71
N PHE A 253 3.52 11.01 -10.12
CA PHE A 253 3.39 9.78 -9.31
C PHE A 253 2.80 8.67 -10.19
N VAL A 254 3.57 7.60 -10.42
CA VAL A 254 3.08 6.41 -11.13
C VAL A 254 2.63 5.40 -10.09
N THR A 255 1.32 5.24 -9.90
CA THR A 255 0.73 4.40 -8.85
C THR A 255 0.17 3.08 -9.36
N VAL A 256 0.48 2.75 -10.61
CA VAL A 256 0.10 1.49 -11.29
C VAL A 256 1.34 0.74 -11.75
N GLY A 257 1.31 -0.60 -11.71
CA GLY A 257 2.40 -1.46 -12.19
C GLY A 257 2.45 -1.60 -13.72
N SER A 258 2.19 -0.53 -14.47
CA SER A 258 2.08 -0.51 -15.92
C SER A 258 3.37 0.02 -16.57
N ILE A 259 4.02 -0.79 -17.40
CA ILE A 259 5.24 -0.39 -18.12
C ILE A 259 4.99 0.83 -19.03
N PRO A 260 3.91 0.87 -19.85
CA PRO A 260 3.61 2.06 -20.65
C PRO A 260 3.41 3.34 -19.80
N ALA A 261 2.83 3.22 -18.59
CA ALA A 261 2.70 4.35 -17.69
C ALA A 261 4.06 4.89 -17.24
N TYR A 262 4.99 4.00 -16.90
CA TYR A 262 6.36 4.38 -16.54
C TYR A 262 7.14 5.00 -17.70
N GLU A 263 7.07 4.43 -18.90
CA GLU A 263 7.77 4.94 -20.08
C GLU A 263 7.27 6.31 -20.53
N SER A 264 5.99 6.58 -20.32
CA SER A 264 5.39 7.89 -20.66
C SER A 264 5.62 8.95 -19.60
N ALA A 265 5.92 8.57 -18.34
CA ALA A 265 5.87 9.46 -17.18
C ALA A 265 6.78 10.70 -17.30
N SER A 266 8.01 10.54 -17.80
CA SER A 266 8.93 11.68 -17.97
C SER A 266 8.46 12.73 -18.96
N ARG A 267 7.57 12.36 -19.91
CA ARG A 267 7.03 13.29 -20.92
C ARG A 267 6.09 14.35 -20.32
N PHE A 268 5.53 14.08 -19.15
CA PHE A 268 4.65 15.01 -18.42
C PHE A 268 5.43 16.07 -17.65
N LEU A 269 6.71 15.80 -17.34
CA LEU A 269 7.53 16.63 -16.47
C LEU A 269 7.96 17.96 -17.13
N ASN A 270 8.17 18.94 -16.27
CA ASN A 270 8.96 20.12 -16.57
C ASN A 270 10.48 19.82 -16.45
N VAL A 271 11.32 20.83 -16.70
CA VAL A 271 12.76 20.78 -16.43
C VAL A 271 12.97 20.72 -14.90
N GLY A 272 13.81 19.80 -14.44
CA GLY A 272 14.05 19.53 -13.02
C GLY A 272 12.96 18.70 -12.34
N GLY A 273 11.94 18.26 -13.07
CA GLY A 273 10.83 17.48 -12.52
C GLY A 273 11.22 16.04 -12.14
N LYS A 274 10.37 15.40 -11.33
CA LYS A 274 10.64 14.08 -10.76
C LYS A 274 9.51 13.10 -11.04
N VAL A 275 9.84 11.90 -11.55
CA VAL A 275 8.94 10.75 -11.56
C VAL A 275 9.12 10.00 -10.24
N VAL A 276 8.02 9.72 -9.56
CA VAL A 276 7.99 8.91 -8.34
C VAL A 276 7.35 7.56 -8.66
N MET A 277 8.13 6.50 -8.53
CA MET A 277 7.77 5.13 -8.85
C MET A 277 7.15 4.48 -7.62
N VAL A 278 5.84 4.25 -7.63
CA VAL A 278 5.06 3.72 -6.50
C VAL A 278 4.43 2.36 -6.83
N GLY A 279 3.79 2.25 -8.00
CA GLY A 279 3.21 1.00 -8.47
C GLY A 279 4.30 -0.02 -8.82
N MET A 280 4.10 -1.27 -8.45
CA MET A 280 5.10 -2.33 -8.66
C MET A 280 4.69 -3.23 -9.84
N PRO A 281 5.45 -3.24 -10.94
CA PRO A 281 5.25 -4.20 -12.04
C PRO A 281 5.77 -5.59 -11.66
N PRO A 282 5.49 -6.64 -12.48
CA PRO A 282 6.08 -7.95 -12.31
C PRO A 282 7.61 -7.93 -12.31
N SER A 283 8.22 -8.89 -11.60
CA SER A 283 9.68 -9.05 -11.57
C SER A 283 10.25 -9.24 -12.97
N GLY A 284 11.40 -8.60 -13.25
CA GLY A 284 12.06 -8.67 -14.55
C GLY A 284 11.52 -7.71 -15.62
N ALA A 285 10.40 -7.02 -15.36
CA ALA A 285 9.90 -5.98 -16.25
C ALA A 285 10.89 -4.81 -16.36
N LYS A 286 11.03 -4.26 -17.57
CA LYS A 286 11.99 -3.19 -17.88
C LYS A 286 11.30 -2.02 -18.53
N ILE A 287 11.83 -0.82 -18.32
CA ILE A 287 11.39 0.41 -18.99
C ILE A 287 12.50 0.97 -19.86
N ALA A 288 12.14 1.55 -21.00
CA ALA A 288 13.08 2.28 -21.86
C ALA A 288 13.12 3.76 -21.44
N ILE A 289 14.31 4.27 -21.21
CA ILE A 289 14.56 5.68 -20.83
C ILE A 289 15.63 6.24 -21.75
N GLU A 290 15.46 7.49 -22.20
CA GLU A 290 16.46 8.22 -22.98
C GLU A 290 17.37 9.02 -22.03
N PRO A 291 18.63 8.56 -21.76
CA PRO A 291 19.52 9.23 -20.80
C PRO A 291 19.83 10.68 -21.14
N VAL A 292 19.93 11.00 -22.43
CA VAL A 292 20.21 12.38 -22.89
C VAL A 292 19.09 13.34 -22.47
N ILE A 293 17.83 12.87 -22.50
CA ILE A 293 16.69 13.72 -22.05
C ILE A 293 16.81 13.97 -20.55
N LEU A 294 17.01 12.92 -19.75
CA LEU A 294 17.12 13.08 -18.30
C LEU A 294 18.27 14.02 -17.91
N ALA A 295 19.43 13.84 -18.53
CA ALA A 295 20.60 14.67 -18.24
C ALA A 295 20.40 16.15 -18.64
N SER A 296 19.90 16.40 -19.87
CA SER A 296 19.72 17.76 -20.38
C SER A 296 18.57 18.51 -19.74
N THR A 297 17.57 17.81 -19.18
CA THR A 297 16.43 18.42 -18.47
C THR A 297 16.54 18.33 -16.95
N SER A 298 17.61 17.73 -16.40
CA SER A 298 17.77 17.49 -14.95
C SER A 298 16.58 16.75 -14.33
N GLN A 299 15.89 15.90 -15.08
CA GLN A 299 14.80 15.08 -14.58
C GLN A 299 15.35 13.88 -13.82
N SER A 300 14.53 13.32 -12.90
CA SER A 300 14.94 12.15 -12.10
C SER A 300 13.80 11.17 -11.87
N PHE A 301 14.17 9.91 -11.60
CA PHE A 301 13.26 8.85 -11.15
C PHE A 301 13.59 8.48 -9.71
N LEU A 302 12.56 8.45 -8.84
CA LEU A 302 12.67 8.14 -7.42
C LEU A 302 11.82 6.90 -7.12
N GLY A 303 12.42 5.88 -6.51
CA GLY A 303 11.67 4.76 -5.95
C GLY A 303 10.97 5.17 -4.64
N SER A 304 9.74 4.70 -4.43
CA SER A 304 8.97 4.94 -3.22
C SER A 304 8.37 3.63 -2.70
N TYR A 305 9.08 2.94 -1.83
CA TYR A 305 8.60 1.73 -1.17
C TYR A 305 7.84 2.11 0.10
N MET A 306 6.55 1.69 0.18
CA MET A 306 5.65 1.99 1.31
C MET A 306 5.64 3.48 1.70
N GLY A 307 5.77 4.37 0.70
CA GLY A 307 5.78 5.81 0.93
C GLY A 307 6.97 6.33 1.75
N SER A 308 8.06 5.57 1.85
CA SER A 308 9.19 5.89 2.75
C SER A 308 8.72 6.18 4.19
N ALA A 309 7.69 5.46 4.65
CA ALA A 309 7.00 5.75 5.90
C ALA A 309 7.79 5.35 7.14
N VAL A 310 7.60 6.11 8.21
CA VAL A 310 8.01 5.81 9.58
C VAL A 310 6.73 5.65 10.41
N LEU A 311 6.31 4.42 10.71
CA LEU A 311 4.99 4.12 11.30
C LEU A 311 4.66 4.98 12.52
N LYS A 312 5.59 5.04 13.49
CA LYS A 312 5.42 5.78 14.75
C LYS A 312 5.22 7.29 14.57
N LYS A 313 5.62 7.84 13.42
CA LYS A 313 5.47 9.25 13.07
C LYS A 313 4.25 9.46 12.16
N ASP A 314 4.18 8.67 11.09
CA ASP A 314 3.25 8.96 10.00
C ASP A 314 1.83 8.50 10.30
N ILE A 315 1.63 7.36 11.01
CA ILE A 315 0.28 6.89 11.36
C ILE A 315 -0.44 7.84 12.30
N PRO A 316 0.14 8.31 13.43
CA PRO A 316 -0.52 9.33 14.27
C PRO A 316 -0.86 10.60 13.50
N TYR A 317 0.03 11.08 12.65
CA TYR A 317 -0.23 12.24 11.80
C TYR A 317 -1.42 12.04 10.84
N LEU A 318 -1.51 10.88 10.18
CA LEU A 318 -2.63 10.56 9.29
C LEU A 318 -3.96 10.43 10.04
N ILE A 319 -3.92 9.85 11.24
CA ILE A 319 -5.08 9.77 12.14
C ILE A 319 -5.57 11.18 12.53
N ASP A 320 -4.66 12.09 12.85
CA ASP A 320 -5.01 13.46 13.19
C ASP A 320 -5.62 14.20 12.00
N LEU A 321 -5.10 14.00 10.79
CA LEU A 321 -5.70 14.55 9.57
C LEU A 321 -7.11 14.00 9.32
N TYR A 322 -7.32 12.71 9.54
CA TYR A 322 -8.63 12.08 9.41
C TYR A 322 -9.64 12.68 10.43
N LYS A 323 -9.24 12.79 11.70
CA LYS A 323 -10.07 13.42 12.74
C LYS A 323 -10.43 14.87 12.43
N GLN A 324 -9.56 15.60 11.73
CA GLN A 324 -9.80 16.96 11.28
C GLN A 324 -10.66 17.05 10.00
N GLY A 325 -11.07 15.91 9.41
CA GLY A 325 -11.77 15.87 8.13
C GLY A 325 -10.91 16.27 6.92
N ARG A 326 -9.58 16.28 7.07
CA ARG A 326 -8.60 16.63 6.02
C ARG A 326 -8.07 15.42 5.26
N LEU A 327 -8.36 14.22 5.73
CA LEU A 327 -8.05 12.94 5.10
C LEU A 327 -9.33 12.10 5.04
N LYS A 328 -9.68 11.65 3.86
CA LYS A 328 -10.82 10.76 3.60
C LYS A 328 -10.33 9.31 3.69
N LEU A 329 -10.87 8.54 4.62
CA LEU A 329 -10.63 7.10 4.76
C LEU A 329 -11.89 6.30 4.46
N ASP A 330 -13.03 6.70 5.02
CA ASP A 330 -14.30 5.97 4.89
C ASP A 330 -14.75 5.93 3.43
N GLU A 331 -14.55 7.02 2.70
CA GLU A 331 -14.88 7.14 1.29
C GLU A 331 -13.99 6.28 0.38
N LEU A 332 -12.85 5.77 0.88
CA LEU A 332 -12.03 4.81 0.16
C LEU A 332 -12.66 3.41 0.16
N VAL A 333 -13.42 3.04 1.17
CA VAL A 333 -14.06 1.72 1.27
C VAL A 333 -15.19 1.64 0.24
N THR A 334 -15.06 0.73 -0.73
CA THR A 334 -16.11 0.48 -1.72
C THR A 334 -17.09 -0.55 -1.21
N ARG A 335 -16.58 -1.67 -0.70
CA ARG A 335 -17.40 -2.78 -0.22
C ARG A 335 -16.66 -3.59 0.84
N THR A 336 -17.41 -4.20 1.74
CA THR A 336 -16.91 -5.17 2.72
C THR A 336 -17.41 -6.57 2.38
N TYR A 337 -16.59 -7.60 2.67
CA TYR A 337 -16.88 -8.99 2.44
C TYR A 337 -16.49 -9.82 3.66
N PRO A 338 -17.22 -10.89 4.00
CA PRO A 338 -16.72 -11.88 4.96
C PRO A 338 -15.53 -12.65 4.34
N LEU A 339 -14.69 -13.27 5.18
CA LEU A 339 -13.56 -14.06 4.71
C LEU A 339 -14.00 -15.17 3.73
N SER A 340 -15.20 -15.73 3.90
CA SER A 340 -15.76 -16.74 3.02
C SER A 340 -15.96 -16.30 1.57
N GLU A 341 -16.03 -15.00 1.32
CA GLU A 341 -16.23 -14.39 0.00
C GLU A 341 -14.95 -13.72 -0.55
N ILE A 342 -13.78 -14.06 0.00
CA ILE A 342 -12.51 -13.40 -0.37
C ILE A 342 -12.21 -13.49 -1.87
N ASN A 343 -12.53 -14.61 -2.52
CA ASN A 343 -12.29 -14.77 -3.95
C ASN A 343 -13.19 -13.86 -4.79
N GLU A 344 -14.41 -13.60 -4.37
CA GLU A 344 -15.31 -12.63 -5.02
C GLU A 344 -14.79 -11.21 -4.83
N ALA A 345 -14.35 -10.89 -3.61
CA ALA A 345 -13.74 -9.60 -3.30
C ALA A 345 -12.47 -9.33 -4.14
N ILE A 346 -11.61 -10.35 -4.36
CA ILE A 346 -10.42 -10.27 -5.22
C ILE A 346 -10.82 -10.07 -6.68
N LYS A 347 -11.83 -10.78 -7.16
CA LYS A 347 -12.35 -10.65 -8.52
C LYS A 347 -12.84 -9.23 -8.80
N ASP A 348 -13.55 -8.61 -7.85
CA ASP A 348 -14.01 -7.23 -7.96
C ASP A 348 -12.83 -6.24 -8.03
N VAL A 349 -11.75 -6.47 -7.25
CA VAL A 349 -10.54 -5.65 -7.33
C VAL A 349 -9.85 -5.80 -8.69
N LYS A 350 -9.74 -7.04 -9.21
CA LYS A 350 -9.15 -7.32 -10.54
C LYS A 350 -9.96 -6.68 -11.67
N ALA A 351 -11.28 -6.58 -11.52
CA ALA A 351 -12.15 -5.89 -12.48
C ALA A 351 -11.93 -4.37 -12.52
N GLY A 352 -11.23 -3.81 -11.52
CA GLY A 352 -10.83 -2.40 -11.49
C GLY A 352 -11.93 -1.41 -11.11
N ASN A 353 -13.10 -1.88 -10.68
CA ASN A 353 -14.28 -1.06 -10.36
C ASN A 353 -14.34 -0.63 -8.88
N THR A 354 -13.29 -0.91 -8.11
CA THR A 354 -13.26 -0.65 -6.68
C THR A 354 -12.13 0.30 -6.29
N ARG A 355 -12.37 1.13 -5.28
CA ARG A 355 -11.31 1.90 -4.60
C ARG A 355 -10.55 1.00 -3.64
N ARG A 356 -11.28 0.45 -2.64
CA ARG A 356 -10.80 -0.56 -1.69
C ARG A 356 -11.92 -1.51 -1.29
N ASN A 357 -11.67 -2.82 -1.39
CA ASN A 357 -12.50 -3.85 -0.78
C ASN A 357 -11.83 -4.30 0.51
N VAL A 358 -12.62 -4.54 1.55
CA VAL A 358 -12.12 -4.90 2.88
C VAL A 358 -12.79 -6.20 3.33
N ILE A 359 -11.97 -7.16 3.73
CA ILE A 359 -12.43 -8.40 4.40
C ILE A 359 -12.69 -8.08 5.86
N ILE A 360 -13.88 -8.44 6.36
CA ILE A 360 -14.27 -8.29 7.76
C ILE A 360 -14.33 -9.66 8.44
N PHE A 361 -13.91 -9.67 9.70
CA PHE A 361 -13.89 -10.86 10.56
C PHE A 361 -14.85 -10.64 11.72
N THR A 362 -15.82 -11.53 11.87
CA THR A 362 -16.87 -11.50 12.91
C THR A 362 -16.49 -12.40 14.08
#